data_f425cd45a4248462aa7e9ef1d1061864
#
_entry.id   f425cd45a4248462aa7e9ef1d1061864
#
_cell.length_a   1.000
_cell.length_b   1.000
_cell.length_c   1.000
_cell.angle_alpha   90.00
_cell.angle_beta   90.00
_cell.angle_gamma   90.00
#
_symmetry.space_group_name_H-M   'P 1'
#
loop_
_entity.id
_entity.type
_entity.pdbx_description
1 polymer ?
#
loop_
_entity_poly.entity_id
_entity_poly.type
_entity_poly.pdbx_seq_one_letter_code
_entity_poly.pdbx_strand_id
1 'polypeptide(L)'
;MSTATRAGALRAPPTRSNGAARSRAGAATTRARARTKDGDDDDDDDARTTRAPRVNAVGSSARLKSVEKTRCFRLGVFADAQYGDKVDETREDDATRTKRFRASERRLRECIRAFEDEAATLSGIVNLGDLFDGYNEDDKTTKPVLRTPMRAATVEKNGTDLAVVADLVNESKVRMFHCVGNHDCNVGKEVFLSAVNAEAAYYSASMPRGWRLIVLDTTDLNPRYVSRDAPEFDAAMRFAQDAVDEGREDVVPWGGGIGPVQFDWLRDELNDAAAKRERVIVASHNALHRDAARYQMSAWNSDEVSDLIESSGCVKICLAGHDHPGHYHYRHDVHYVTLEAMLEAAEGETSFAFLDVYEHDAVLTGVGVASSRRMRVSPPGVFTGIATFGAAEIGAIAGSGSDARVETSSMGLVDWINAYGRD
;
A
#
# COMPACT_ATOMS: atom_id res chain seq x y z
N MET A 1 -3.92 35.36 25.70
CA MET A 1 -3.10 34.32 26.37
C MET A 1 -3.86 33.01 26.22
N SER A 2 -3.54 32.22 25.22
CA SER A 2 -4.11 30.89 25.01
C SER A 2 -2.97 29.99 24.59
N THR A 3 -2.75 28.99 25.40
CA THR A 3 -1.67 28.01 25.31
C THR A 3 -2.04 26.97 24.26
N ALA A 4 -1.29 26.94 23.18
CA ALA A 4 -1.35 25.89 22.18
C ALA A 4 -0.81 24.57 22.78
N THR A 5 -1.64 23.56 22.84
CA THR A 5 -1.29 22.21 23.27
C THR A 5 -0.60 21.49 22.12
N ARG A 6 0.65 21.12 22.32
CA ARG A 6 1.44 20.21 21.46
C ARG A 6 0.74 18.87 21.37
N ALA A 7 0.35 18.43 20.19
CA ALA A 7 0.01 17.03 19.93
C ALA A 7 1.28 16.19 20.06
N GLY A 8 1.44 15.56 21.19
CA GLY A 8 2.48 14.56 21.46
C GLY A 8 2.04 13.20 20.93
N ALA A 9 3.03 12.39 20.57
CA ALA A 9 2.88 11.00 20.23
C ALA A 9 1.86 10.30 21.13
N LEU A 10 0.87 9.65 20.56
CA LEU A 10 -0.10 8.84 21.27
C LEU A 10 0.63 7.69 21.98
N ARG A 11 0.73 7.76 23.32
CA ARG A 11 1.14 6.63 24.13
C ARG A 11 -0.07 5.75 24.40
N ALA A 12 0.01 4.49 24.00
CA ALA A 12 -0.94 3.46 24.44
C ALA A 12 -0.82 3.24 25.96
N PRO A 13 -1.92 2.95 26.69
CA PRO A 13 -1.87 2.65 28.10
C PRO A 13 -1.20 1.30 28.38
N PRO A 14 -0.55 1.09 29.54
CA PRO A 14 0.17 -0.14 29.87
C PRO A 14 -0.79 -1.29 30.15
N THR A 15 -0.62 -2.40 29.44
CA THR A 15 -1.25 -3.67 29.77
C THR A 15 -0.57 -4.31 30.98
N ARG A 16 -1.36 -4.67 31.99
CA ARG A 16 -0.89 -5.39 33.19
C ARG A 16 -0.43 -6.79 32.82
N SER A 17 0.82 -7.11 33.14
CA SER A 17 1.37 -8.45 33.12
C SER A 17 0.83 -9.26 34.31
N ASN A 18 0.24 -10.42 34.04
CA ASN A 18 0.15 -11.49 35.03
C ASN A 18 1.19 -12.56 34.68
N GLY A 19 2.14 -12.71 35.59
CA GLY A 19 3.14 -13.76 35.52
C GLY A 19 2.66 -15.04 36.20
N ALA A 20 3.17 -16.15 35.70
CA ALA A 20 3.49 -17.42 36.35
C ALA A 20 3.68 -18.45 35.24
N ALA A 21 4.55 -19.42 35.27
CA ALA A 21 5.54 -19.98 36.18
C ALA A 21 6.40 -20.93 35.34
N ARG A 22 7.61 -21.08 35.82
CA ARG A 22 8.66 -21.97 35.26
C ARG A 22 8.27 -23.45 35.33
N SER A 23 8.70 -24.26 34.33
CA SER A 23 9.27 -25.59 34.65
C SER A 23 10.36 -25.96 33.66
N ARG A 24 11.49 -26.38 34.23
CA ARG A 24 12.70 -26.93 33.60
C ARG A 24 12.56 -28.45 33.48
N ALA A 25 13.04 -29.02 32.37
CA ALA A 25 13.77 -30.30 32.30
C ALA A 25 14.21 -30.42 30.83
N GLY A 26 15.42 -30.74 30.43
CA GLY A 26 16.46 -31.58 30.99
C GLY A 26 16.96 -32.43 29.85
N ALA A 27 18.15 -32.14 29.38
CA ALA A 27 19.14 -32.88 28.61
C ALA A 27 18.88 -34.34 28.17
N ALA A 28 19.33 -34.70 26.94
CA ALA A 28 20.38 -35.71 26.73
C ALA A 28 20.81 -35.85 25.27
N THR A 29 22.08 -35.80 25.09
CA THR A 29 22.95 -36.16 23.99
C THR A 29 22.83 -37.60 23.54
N THR A 30 23.00 -37.87 22.24
CA THR A 30 23.85 -38.99 21.80
C THR A 30 24.36 -38.82 20.36
N ARG A 31 25.69 -38.91 20.25
CA ARG A 31 26.46 -39.07 19.01
C ARG A 31 26.37 -40.49 18.51
N ALA A 32 26.34 -40.69 17.21
CA ALA A 32 26.96 -41.86 16.60
C ALA A 32 27.51 -41.52 15.21
N ARG A 33 28.80 -41.79 15.07
CA ARG A 33 29.60 -41.82 13.84
C ARG A 33 29.52 -43.27 13.27
N ALA A 34 29.43 -43.38 11.96
CA ALA A 34 30.07 -44.50 11.27
C ALA A 34 30.45 -44.11 9.84
N ARG A 35 31.70 -44.41 9.51
CA ARG A 35 32.36 -44.36 8.19
C ARG A 35 32.13 -45.66 7.45
N THR A 36 32.23 -45.61 6.12
CA THR A 36 33.04 -46.40 5.15
C THR A 36 32.24 -46.46 3.84
N LYS A 37 32.77 -46.45 2.70
CA LYS A 37 33.97 -46.51 1.89
C LYS A 37 33.54 -46.94 0.49
N ASP A 38 34.09 -46.27 -0.51
CA ASP A 38 34.52 -46.70 -1.83
C ASP A 38 33.58 -47.38 -2.86
N GLY A 39 33.62 -46.85 -4.07
CA GLY A 39 33.20 -47.47 -5.33
C GLY A 39 33.12 -46.46 -6.46
N ASP A 40 34.20 -46.43 -7.28
CA ASP A 40 34.35 -45.72 -8.53
C ASP A 40 33.29 -46.16 -9.55
N ASP A 41 32.87 -45.31 -10.45
CA ASP A 41 33.15 -45.28 -11.90
C ASP A 41 32.17 -44.31 -12.64
N ASP A 42 32.80 -43.46 -13.38
CA ASP A 42 32.67 -42.90 -14.73
C ASP A 42 31.28 -42.47 -15.32
N ASP A 43 31.37 -41.30 -15.87
CA ASP A 43 30.91 -40.77 -17.14
C ASP A 43 29.63 -39.91 -17.22
N ASP A 44 29.93 -38.76 -17.78
CA ASP A 44 29.20 -37.88 -18.71
C ASP A 44 28.21 -36.83 -18.24
N ASP A 45 28.75 -35.63 -18.42
CA ASP A 45 28.16 -34.40 -19.03
C ASP A 45 26.65 -34.12 -18.81
N ASP A 46 26.37 -33.12 -17.98
CA ASP A 46 25.71 -31.90 -18.47
C ASP A 46 25.77 -30.75 -17.42
N ALA A 47 26.70 -29.86 -17.63
CA ALA A 47 26.84 -28.65 -16.85
C ALA A 47 25.74 -27.64 -17.25
N ARG A 48 24.61 -27.65 -16.54
CA ARG A 48 23.69 -26.50 -16.53
C ARG A 48 24.09 -25.51 -15.44
N THR A 49 24.97 -24.61 -15.84
CA THR A 49 25.23 -23.35 -15.15
C THR A 49 23.93 -22.56 -15.01
N THR A 50 23.47 -22.40 -13.79
CA THR A 50 22.44 -21.42 -13.44
C THR A 50 23.01 -20.02 -13.63
N ARG A 51 22.63 -19.41 -14.74
CA ARG A 51 23.04 -18.08 -15.15
C ARG A 51 22.24 -17.07 -14.34
N ALA A 52 22.93 -16.27 -13.53
CA ALA A 52 22.36 -15.08 -12.89
C ALA A 52 21.74 -14.14 -13.95
N PRO A 53 20.65 -13.43 -13.67
CA PRO A 53 20.01 -12.54 -14.63
C PRO A 53 20.95 -11.46 -15.06
N ARG A 54 21.16 -11.33 -16.38
CA ARG A 54 21.99 -10.29 -16.99
C ARG A 54 21.27 -8.95 -16.86
N VAL A 55 21.87 -8.05 -16.11
CA VAL A 55 21.60 -6.62 -16.20
C VAL A 55 22.01 -6.16 -17.59
N ASN A 56 21.07 -5.69 -18.41
CA ASN A 56 21.33 -5.11 -19.70
C ASN A 56 22.13 -3.80 -19.52
N ALA A 57 23.44 -3.87 -19.78
CA ALA A 57 24.31 -2.70 -19.86
C ALA A 57 23.98 -1.94 -21.14
N VAL A 58 23.38 -0.77 -21.00
CA VAL A 58 23.30 0.23 -22.07
C VAL A 58 24.68 0.85 -22.23
N GLY A 59 25.19 0.75 -23.44
CA GLY A 59 26.57 1.06 -23.83
C GLY A 59 26.99 2.52 -23.68
N SER A 60 28.17 2.60 -23.29
CA SER A 60 29.33 3.46 -23.48
C SER A 60 29.17 4.95 -23.79
N SER A 61 29.92 5.67 -22.99
CA SER A 61 30.93 6.68 -23.36
C SER A 61 30.48 8.11 -23.60
N ALA A 62 30.35 8.79 -22.49
CA ALA A 62 30.95 10.11 -22.32
C ALA A 62 31.35 10.21 -20.83
N ARG A 63 32.65 10.24 -20.56
CA ARG A 63 33.25 10.56 -19.26
C ARG A 63 33.02 12.05 -18.95
N LEU A 64 31.78 12.44 -18.72
CA LEU A 64 31.46 13.54 -17.85
C LEU A 64 31.80 13.04 -16.44
N LYS A 65 32.74 13.70 -15.77
CA LYS A 65 32.95 13.49 -14.32
C LYS A 65 31.59 13.58 -13.66
N SER A 66 31.00 12.44 -13.37
CA SER A 66 29.76 12.39 -12.57
C SER A 66 30.15 12.94 -11.21
N VAL A 67 29.69 14.13 -10.90
CA VAL A 67 29.58 14.53 -9.51
C VAL A 67 28.73 13.42 -8.89
N GLU A 68 29.35 12.61 -8.05
CA GLU A 68 28.69 11.51 -7.38
C GLU A 68 27.55 12.14 -6.55
N LYS A 69 26.30 12.03 -7.04
CA LYS A 69 25.16 12.66 -6.40
C LYS A 69 24.97 11.95 -5.07
N THR A 70 25.17 12.66 -3.98
CA THR A 70 24.96 12.09 -2.64
C THR A 70 23.49 11.75 -2.48
N ARG A 71 23.19 10.47 -2.30
CA ARG A 71 21.84 9.99 -1.99
C ARG A 71 21.38 10.56 -0.65
N CYS A 72 20.18 11.11 -0.61
CA CYS A 72 19.56 11.58 0.63
C CYS A 72 19.14 10.40 1.50
N PHE A 73 18.43 9.46 0.89
CA PHE A 73 18.02 8.19 1.51
C PHE A 73 17.52 7.21 0.43
N ARG A 74 17.25 5.97 0.84
CA ARG A 74 16.67 4.90 0.02
C ARG A 74 15.51 4.27 0.75
N LEU A 75 14.43 3.95 0.05
CA LEU A 75 13.32 3.14 0.50
C LEU A 75 13.23 1.86 -0.31
N GLY A 76 12.84 0.75 0.34
CA GLY A 76 12.23 -0.38 -0.33
C GLY A 76 10.75 -0.10 -0.54
N VAL A 77 10.16 -0.57 -1.64
CA VAL A 77 8.73 -0.38 -1.95
C VAL A 77 8.18 -1.65 -2.59
N PHE A 78 7.04 -2.14 -2.11
CA PHE A 78 6.28 -3.23 -2.73
C PHE A 78 4.78 -3.02 -2.56
N ALA A 79 3.98 -3.70 -3.38
CA ALA A 79 2.53 -3.58 -3.40
C ALA A 79 1.87 -4.93 -3.68
N ASP A 80 0.67 -5.11 -3.17
CA ASP A 80 -0.29 -6.12 -3.61
C ASP A 80 0.32 -7.53 -3.65
N ALA A 81 0.91 -7.96 -2.53
CA ALA A 81 1.39 -9.33 -2.37
C ALA A 81 0.21 -10.30 -2.38
N GLN A 82 -0.91 -9.92 -1.77
CA GLN A 82 -2.19 -10.62 -1.77
C GLN A 82 -2.05 -12.14 -1.57
N TYR A 83 -1.28 -12.52 -0.55
CA TYR A 83 -1.14 -13.93 -0.21
C TYR A 83 -2.48 -14.55 0.19
N GLY A 84 -2.72 -15.76 -0.25
CA GLY A 84 -3.85 -16.58 0.18
C GLY A 84 -3.59 -18.05 -0.13
N ASP A 85 -3.98 -18.96 0.77
CA ASP A 85 -3.94 -20.39 0.50
C ASP A 85 -5.12 -20.82 -0.38
N LYS A 86 -5.16 -20.33 -1.61
CA LYS A 86 -6.22 -20.60 -2.59
C LYS A 86 -5.67 -20.84 -3.99
N VAL A 87 -6.53 -21.32 -4.88
CA VAL A 87 -6.18 -21.64 -6.26
C VAL A 87 -5.94 -20.36 -7.04
N ASP A 88 -4.95 -20.37 -7.92
CA ASP A 88 -4.66 -19.29 -8.84
C ASP A 88 -5.87 -18.98 -9.72
N GLU A 89 -6.05 -17.70 -10.03
CA GLU A 89 -7.19 -17.20 -10.77
C GLU A 89 -6.74 -16.36 -11.97
N THR A 90 -7.12 -16.81 -13.18
CA THR A 90 -6.92 -16.01 -14.38
C THR A 90 -8.02 -14.95 -14.45
N ARG A 91 -7.64 -13.70 -14.68
CA ARG A 91 -8.59 -12.59 -14.74
C ARG A 91 -9.55 -12.73 -15.90
N GLU A 92 -10.83 -12.42 -15.64
CA GLU A 92 -11.86 -12.44 -16.67
C GLU A 92 -11.70 -11.30 -17.69
N ASP A 93 -11.20 -10.14 -17.23
CA ASP A 93 -10.99 -8.94 -18.03
C ASP A 93 -9.70 -9.00 -18.89
N ASP A 94 -8.73 -9.83 -18.50
CA ASP A 94 -7.45 -10.00 -19.20
C ASP A 94 -6.88 -11.41 -18.98
N ALA A 95 -7.12 -12.30 -19.92
CA ALA A 95 -6.67 -13.69 -19.84
C ALA A 95 -5.13 -13.88 -19.81
N THR A 96 -4.37 -12.81 -20.04
CA THR A 96 -2.90 -12.85 -19.91
C THR A 96 -2.43 -12.63 -18.47
N ARG A 97 -3.33 -12.21 -17.59
CA ARG A 97 -3.05 -11.92 -16.18
C ARG A 97 -3.63 -12.98 -15.27
N THR A 98 -2.84 -13.46 -14.35
CA THR A 98 -3.22 -14.51 -13.39
C THR A 98 -2.82 -14.07 -11.98
N LYS A 99 -3.77 -14.07 -11.07
CA LYS A 99 -3.56 -13.90 -9.63
C LYS A 99 -2.96 -15.20 -9.08
N ARG A 100 -1.72 -15.17 -8.58
CA ARG A 100 -0.98 -16.35 -8.09
C ARG A 100 -0.79 -16.27 -6.59
N PHE A 101 -1.86 -16.55 -5.87
CA PHE A 101 -1.99 -16.28 -4.43
C PHE A 101 -0.91 -16.99 -3.58
N ARG A 102 -0.72 -18.30 -3.75
CA ARG A 102 0.28 -19.07 -2.98
C ARG A 102 1.72 -18.69 -3.33
N ALA A 103 1.97 -18.29 -4.57
CA ALA A 103 3.30 -17.87 -5.01
C ALA A 103 3.76 -16.57 -4.32
N SER A 104 2.84 -15.77 -3.79
CA SER A 104 3.13 -14.50 -3.12
C SER A 104 3.94 -14.67 -1.85
N GLU A 105 3.80 -15.78 -1.10
CA GLU A 105 4.68 -16.05 0.05
C GLU A 105 6.16 -16.10 -0.36
N ARG A 106 6.48 -16.88 -1.40
CA ARG A 106 7.86 -16.97 -1.90
C ARG A 106 8.36 -15.62 -2.40
N ARG A 107 7.55 -14.90 -3.16
CA ARG A 107 7.88 -13.59 -3.73
C ARG A 107 8.13 -12.54 -2.65
N LEU A 108 7.27 -12.50 -1.63
CA LEU A 108 7.43 -11.60 -0.48
C LEU A 108 8.70 -11.95 0.29
N ARG A 109 9.00 -13.22 0.50
CA ARG A 109 10.23 -13.68 1.14
C ARG A 109 11.48 -13.26 0.35
N GLU A 110 11.45 -13.36 -0.98
CA GLU A 110 12.53 -12.88 -1.87
C GLU A 110 12.67 -11.36 -1.81
N CYS A 111 11.56 -10.64 -1.81
CA CYS A 111 11.52 -9.18 -1.65
C CYS A 111 12.13 -8.73 -0.31
N ILE A 112 11.70 -9.32 0.81
CA ILE A 112 12.24 -9.00 2.14
C ILE A 112 13.73 -9.30 2.22
N ARG A 113 14.20 -10.44 1.68
CA ARG A 113 15.64 -10.77 1.64
C ARG A 113 16.43 -9.74 0.83
N ALA A 114 15.94 -9.32 -0.34
CA ALA A 114 16.60 -8.29 -1.12
C ALA A 114 16.71 -6.95 -0.36
N PHE A 115 15.70 -6.60 0.44
CA PHE A 115 15.76 -5.43 1.30
C PHE A 115 16.69 -5.62 2.49
N GLU A 116 16.74 -6.80 3.11
CA GLU A 116 17.69 -7.11 4.18
C GLU A 116 19.15 -7.07 3.71
N ASP A 117 19.44 -7.55 2.49
CA ASP A 117 20.77 -7.47 1.89
C ASP A 117 21.26 -6.02 1.72
N GLU A 118 20.32 -5.07 1.58
CA GLU A 118 20.55 -3.64 1.46
C GLU A 118 20.23 -2.84 2.76
N ALA A 119 19.95 -3.52 3.87
CA ALA A 119 19.44 -2.92 5.11
C ALA A 119 20.27 -1.72 5.60
N ALA A 120 21.62 -1.78 5.46
CA ALA A 120 22.50 -0.69 5.87
C ALA A 120 22.28 0.61 5.06
N THR A 121 21.63 0.53 3.91
CA THR A 121 21.38 1.66 3.02
C THR A 121 19.93 2.14 3.04
N LEU A 122 19.01 1.32 3.58
CA LEU A 122 17.58 1.62 3.64
C LEU A 122 17.22 2.48 4.84
N SER A 123 16.39 3.48 4.62
CA SER A 123 15.75 4.28 5.67
C SER A 123 14.38 3.71 6.08
N GLY A 124 13.88 2.72 5.34
CA GLY A 124 12.67 2.00 5.60
C GLY A 124 12.14 1.27 4.37
N ILE A 125 11.10 0.50 4.58
CA ILE A 125 10.36 -0.23 3.54
C ILE A 125 8.92 0.25 3.58
N VAL A 126 8.32 0.52 2.42
CA VAL A 126 6.92 0.91 2.28
C VAL A 126 6.15 -0.26 1.65
N ASN A 127 5.22 -0.82 2.40
CA ASN A 127 4.18 -1.71 1.90
C ASN A 127 2.98 -0.86 1.47
N LEU A 128 2.61 -0.90 0.21
CA LEU A 128 1.51 -0.10 -0.35
C LEU A 128 0.12 -0.74 -0.18
N GLY A 129 0.00 -1.74 0.71
CA GLY A 129 -1.26 -2.39 1.05
C GLY A 129 -1.50 -3.69 0.31
N ASP A 130 -2.60 -4.35 0.66
CA ASP A 130 -3.01 -5.65 0.17
C ASP A 130 -1.92 -6.71 0.36
N LEU A 131 -1.49 -6.86 1.62
CA LEU A 131 -0.47 -7.81 2.00
C LEU A 131 -0.96 -9.26 1.88
N PHE A 132 -2.22 -9.52 2.30
CA PHE A 132 -2.90 -10.79 2.09
C PHE A 132 -4.22 -10.58 1.35
N ASP A 133 -4.78 -11.64 0.74
CA ASP A 133 -5.97 -11.50 -0.07
C ASP A 133 -7.26 -11.69 0.74
N GLY A 134 -7.26 -12.65 1.64
CA GLY A 134 -8.43 -13.00 2.42
C GLY A 134 -9.53 -13.69 1.60
N TYR A 135 -10.56 -14.12 2.31
CA TYR A 135 -11.79 -14.67 1.75
C TYR A 135 -12.94 -13.74 2.09
N ASN A 136 -13.71 -13.38 1.07
CA ASN A 136 -15.02 -12.78 1.24
C ASN A 136 -16.06 -13.88 1.06
N GLU A 137 -16.83 -14.18 2.10
CA GLU A 137 -18.02 -15.00 1.96
C GLU A 137 -19.18 -14.10 1.54
N ASP A 138 -19.27 -13.80 0.27
CA ASP A 138 -20.54 -13.35 -0.28
C ASP A 138 -21.40 -14.58 -0.49
N ASP A 139 -22.30 -14.83 0.45
CA ASP A 139 -23.36 -15.80 0.24
C ASP A 139 -24.25 -15.29 -0.92
N LYS A 140 -24.09 -15.93 -2.09
CA LYS A 140 -24.84 -15.59 -3.32
C LYS A 140 -26.37 -15.71 -3.13
N THR A 141 -26.83 -16.18 -2.00
CA THR A 141 -28.25 -16.48 -1.74
C THR A 141 -28.95 -15.50 -0.81
N THR A 142 -28.23 -14.70 -0.03
CA THR A 142 -28.82 -13.69 0.84
C THR A 142 -28.33 -12.31 0.41
N LYS A 143 -29.27 -11.37 0.19
CA LYS A 143 -28.94 -9.97 -0.05
C LYS A 143 -28.13 -9.45 1.13
N PRO A 144 -26.83 -9.18 1.01
CA PRO A 144 -26.02 -8.75 2.14
C PRO A 144 -26.41 -7.32 2.49
N VAL A 145 -27.04 -7.18 3.60
CA VAL A 145 -27.15 -5.91 4.30
C VAL A 145 -25.83 -5.73 5.06
N LEU A 146 -24.98 -4.78 4.66
CA LEU A 146 -23.81 -4.30 5.39
C LEU A 146 -23.09 -5.40 6.20
N ARG A 147 -22.07 -6.01 5.61
CA ARG A 147 -21.25 -7.08 6.19
C ARG A 147 -22.02 -8.03 7.11
N THR A 148 -22.52 -9.12 6.57
CA THR A 148 -22.90 -10.27 7.40
C THR A 148 -21.65 -10.70 8.17
N PRO A 149 -21.74 -11.02 9.49
CA PRO A 149 -20.59 -11.58 10.19
C PRO A 149 -20.05 -12.77 9.40
N MET A 150 -18.77 -12.75 9.06
CA MET A 150 -18.11 -13.87 8.38
C MET A 150 -18.26 -15.14 9.22
N ARG A 151 -18.38 -16.29 8.57
CA ARG A 151 -18.40 -17.58 9.27
C ARG A 151 -17.10 -17.76 10.05
N ALA A 152 -17.16 -18.41 11.21
CA ALA A 152 -15.99 -18.64 12.05
C ALA A 152 -14.82 -19.29 11.28
N ALA A 153 -15.11 -20.24 10.38
CA ALA A 153 -14.10 -20.89 9.55
C ALA A 153 -13.38 -19.92 8.58
N THR A 154 -14.09 -18.95 8.04
CA THR A 154 -13.49 -17.93 7.16
C THR A 154 -12.64 -16.95 7.97
N VAL A 155 -13.09 -16.55 9.15
CA VAL A 155 -12.29 -15.70 10.06
C VAL A 155 -11.00 -16.41 10.45
N GLU A 156 -11.08 -17.70 10.82
CA GLU A 156 -9.89 -18.51 11.15
C GLU A 156 -8.94 -18.62 9.98
N LYS A 157 -9.46 -18.90 8.77
CA LYS A 157 -8.63 -19.01 7.56
C LYS A 157 -7.96 -17.69 7.22
N ASN A 158 -8.69 -16.60 7.23
CA ASN A 158 -8.13 -15.26 6.98
C ASN A 158 -7.05 -14.93 8.01
N GLY A 159 -7.26 -15.26 9.28
CA GLY A 159 -6.25 -15.10 10.32
C GLY A 159 -4.99 -15.94 10.07
N THR A 160 -5.15 -17.16 9.57
CA THR A 160 -4.03 -18.04 9.21
C THR A 160 -3.24 -17.49 8.03
N ASP A 161 -3.92 -17.07 6.96
CA ASP A 161 -3.27 -16.52 5.77
C ASP A 161 -2.55 -15.19 6.10
N LEU A 162 -3.18 -14.32 6.91
CA LEU A 162 -2.53 -13.11 7.40
C LEU A 162 -1.28 -13.41 8.23
N ALA A 163 -1.32 -14.40 9.13
CA ALA A 163 -0.19 -14.75 9.98
C ALA A 163 1.06 -15.12 9.17
N VAL A 164 0.89 -15.85 8.06
CA VAL A 164 2.01 -16.24 7.17
C VAL A 164 2.78 -15.02 6.68
N VAL A 165 2.09 -13.99 6.19
CA VAL A 165 2.74 -12.80 5.62
C VAL A 165 3.11 -11.78 6.68
N ALA A 166 2.36 -11.70 7.79
CA ALA A 166 2.71 -10.85 8.93
C ALA A 166 4.03 -11.31 9.58
N ASP A 167 4.22 -12.62 9.77
CA ASP A 167 5.48 -13.17 10.27
C ASP A 167 6.66 -12.76 9.38
N LEU A 168 6.50 -12.87 8.04
CA LEU A 168 7.54 -12.47 7.09
C LEU A 168 7.93 -11.00 7.19
N VAL A 169 6.95 -10.09 7.26
CA VAL A 169 7.25 -8.65 7.34
C VAL A 169 7.78 -8.27 8.73
N ASN A 170 7.36 -8.95 9.79
CA ASN A 170 7.82 -8.70 11.16
C ASN A 170 9.23 -9.27 11.44
N GLU A 171 9.70 -10.23 10.65
CA GLU A 171 11.09 -10.72 10.71
C GLU A 171 12.09 -9.68 10.20
N SER A 172 11.65 -8.70 9.41
CA SER A 172 12.52 -7.66 8.87
C SER A 172 13.09 -6.77 9.96
N LYS A 173 14.41 -6.52 9.86
CA LYS A 173 15.13 -5.59 10.73
C LYS A 173 15.04 -4.14 10.26
N VAL A 174 14.59 -3.94 9.02
CA VAL A 174 14.37 -2.63 8.46
C VAL A 174 12.96 -2.17 8.84
N ARG A 175 12.84 -0.94 9.33
CA ARG A 175 11.52 -0.37 9.68
C ARG A 175 10.58 -0.42 8.49
N MET A 176 9.37 -0.94 8.71
CA MET A 176 8.30 -0.93 7.71
C MET A 176 7.27 0.17 7.97
N PHE A 177 6.74 0.67 6.87
CA PHE A 177 5.61 1.60 6.81
C PHE A 177 4.51 0.91 6.01
N HIS A 178 3.34 0.70 6.62
CA HIS A 178 2.25 -0.04 6.03
C HIS A 178 1.10 0.89 5.65
N CYS A 179 0.69 0.85 4.38
CA CYS A 179 -0.64 1.28 3.96
C CYS A 179 -1.62 0.13 4.20
N VAL A 180 -2.87 0.45 4.48
CA VAL A 180 -3.97 -0.51 4.56
C VAL A 180 -4.62 -0.62 3.20
N GLY A 181 -4.68 -1.84 2.63
CA GLY A 181 -5.43 -2.11 1.42
C GLY A 181 -6.85 -2.61 1.70
N ASN A 182 -7.65 -2.70 0.67
CA ASN A 182 -9.04 -3.16 0.81
C ASN A 182 -9.13 -4.65 1.20
N HIS A 183 -8.21 -5.49 0.72
CA HIS A 183 -8.11 -6.89 1.13
C HIS A 183 -7.65 -7.05 2.57
N ASP A 184 -6.75 -6.19 3.06
CA ASP A 184 -6.28 -6.20 4.44
C ASP A 184 -7.44 -5.98 5.44
N CYS A 185 -8.51 -5.31 5.00
CA CYS A 185 -9.72 -5.12 5.80
C CYS A 185 -10.58 -6.40 5.95
N ASN A 186 -10.26 -7.50 5.25
CA ASN A 186 -11.02 -8.75 5.36
C ASN A 186 -10.91 -9.46 6.73
N VAL A 187 -9.91 -9.12 7.52
CA VAL A 187 -9.81 -9.54 8.94
C VAL A 187 -10.28 -8.47 9.92
N GLY A 188 -10.59 -7.28 9.43
CA GLY A 188 -10.77 -6.07 10.23
C GLY A 188 -9.48 -5.28 10.34
N LYS A 189 -9.59 -3.95 10.16
CA LYS A 189 -8.45 -3.03 10.10
C LYS A 189 -7.54 -3.12 11.34
N GLU A 190 -8.14 -3.15 12.53
CA GLU A 190 -7.40 -3.22 13.80
C GLU A 190 -6.62 -4.54 13.94
N VAL A 191 -7.19 -5.64 13.45
CA VAL A 191 -6.53 -6.96 13.47
C VAL A 191 -5.33 -6.94 12.54
N PHE A 192 -5.49 -6.40 11.33
CA PHE A 192 -4.38 -6.24 10.38
C PHE A 192 -3.26 -5.37 10.96
N LEU A 193 -3.59 -4.16 11.44
CA LEU A 193 -2.60 -3.24 12.03
C LEU A 193 -1.84 -3.89 13.19
N SER A 194 -2.54 -4.60 14.06
CA SER A 194 -1.90 -5.34 15.16
C SER A 194 -0.98 -6.44 14.66
N ALA A 195 -1.38 -7.19 13.64
CA ALA A 195 -0.59 -8.29 13.09
C ALA A 195 0.73 -7.82 12.46
N VAL A 196 0.73 -6.66 11.80
CA VAL A 196 1.93 -6.08 11.17
C VAL A 196 2.68 -5.07 12.05
N ASN A 197 2.34 -4.98 13.34
CA ASN A 197 2.91 -4.04 14.30
C ASN A 197 2.82 -2.56 13.88
N ALA A 198 1.77 -2.18 13.15
CA ALA A 198 1.50 -0.80 12.78
C ALA A 198 0.71 -0.08 13.88
N GLU A 199 1.13 1.13 14.24
CA GLU A 199 0.52 1.90 15.33
C GLU A 199 -0.79 2.60 14.91
N ALA A 200 -0.93 2.92 13.63
CA ALA A 200 -2.08 3.63 13.08
C ALA A 200 -2.25 3.32 11.57
N ALA A 201 -3.46 3.53 11.06
CA ALA A 201 -3.78 3.35 9.64
C ALA A 201 -3.26 4.51 8.76
N TYR A 202 -3.18 5.72 9.33
CA TYR A 202 -2.54 6.87 8.68
C TYR A 202 -1.64 7.62 9.68
N TYR A 203 -0.52 8.11 9.22
CA TYR A 203 0.50 8.75 10.05
C TYR A 203 1.56 9.44 9.20
N SER A 204 2.43 10.21 9.85
CA SER A 204 3.62 10.78 9.21
C SER A 204 4.91 10.35 9.92
N ALA A 205 6.00 10.32 9.16
CA ALA A 205 7.33 10.00 9.66
C ALA A 205 8.38 10.94 9.05
N SER A 206 9.29 11.43 9.89
CA SER A 206 10.44 12.20 9.42
C SER A 206 11.40 11.31 8.65
N MET A 207 11.84 11.79 7.49
CA MET A 207 12.84 11.14 6.64
C MET A 207 14.13 11.98 6.59
N PRO A 208 15.27 11.39 6.25
CA PRO A 208 16.53 12.13 6.22
C PRO A 208 16.49 13.36 5.28
N ARG A 209 17.30 14.37 5.61
CA ARG A 209 17.55 15.55 4.79
C ARG A 209 16.32 16.39 4.42
N GLY A 210 15.42 16.59 5.41
CA GLY A 210 14.26 17.46 5.23
C GLY A 210 13.19 16.85 4.32
N TRP A 211 13.02 15.54 4.39
CA TRP A 211 11.90 14.84 3.80
C TRP A 211 10.94 14.33 4.88
N ARG A 212 9.70 14.13 4.48
CA ARG A 212 8.65 13.51 5.28
C ARG A 212 7.98 12.42 4.44
N LEU A 213 7.68 11.29 5.06
CA LEU A 213 6.77 10.28 4.53
C LEU A 213 5.42 10.45 5.22
N ILE A 214 4.36 10.56 4.44
CA ILE A 214 2.96 10.52 4.91
C ILE A 214 2.35 9.24 4.38
N VAL A 215 1.80 8.43 5.27
CA VAL A 215 1.03 7.23 4.94
C VAL A 215 -0.44 7.55 5.13
N LEU A 216 -1.27 7.25 4.12
CA LEU A 216 -2.71 7.50 4.11
C LEU A 216 -3.50 6.19 4.08
N ASP A 217 -4.63 6.20 4.74
CA ASP A 217 -5.63 5.13 4.72
C ASP A 217 -6.74 5.46 3.72
N THR A 218 -6.67 4.90 2.52
CA THR A 218 -7.70 5.09 1.50
C THR A 218 -8.93 4.18 1.70
N THR A 219 -8.96 3.36 2.76
CA THR A 219 -10.15 2.58 3.13
C THR A 219 -11.07 3.33 4.10
N ASP A 220 -10.67 4.52 4.53
CA ASP A 220 -11.29 5.34 5.57
C ASP A 220 -12.69 5.88 5.19
N LEU A 221 -12.93 6.11 3.90
CA LEU A 221 -14.22 6.62 3.39
C LEU A 221 -15.16 5.51 2.89
N ASN A 222 -14.80 4.23 3.00
CA ASN A 222 -15.65 3.14 2.54
C ASN A 222 -16.41 2.50 3.71
N PRO A 223 -17.78 2.53 3.71
CA PRO A 223 -18.58 1.95 4.81
C PRO A 223 -18.41 0.44 4.98
N ARG A 224 -17.80 -0.26 4.02
CA ARG A 224 -17.44 -1.68 4.14
C ARG A 224 -16.25 -1.91 5.07
N TYR A 225 -15.35 -0.92 5.20
CA TYR A 225 -14.06 -1.04 5.88
C TYR A 225 -13.99 -0.22 7.17
N VAL A 226 -14.97 0.67 7.39
CA VAL A 226 -15.11 1.45 8.61
C VAL A 226 -16.01 0.72 9.58
N SER A 227 -15.60 0.66 10.86
CA SER A 227 -16.46 0.09 11.91
C SER A 227 -17.76 0.88 12.05
N ARG A 228 -18.88 0.18 12.25
CA ARG A 228 -20.20 0.83 12.44
C ARG A 228 -20.26 1.74 13.66
N ASP A 229 -19.44 1.44 14.66
CA ASP A 229 -19.35 2.21 15.89
C ASP A 229 -18.35 3.36 15.81
N ALA A 230 -17.63 3.49 14.68
CA ALA A 230 -16.69 4.56 14.46
C ALA A 230 -17.40 5.86 14.05
N PRO A 231 -16.94 7.03 14.54
CA PRO A 231 -17.53 8.33 14.18
C PRO A 231 -17.51 8.62 12.67
N GLU A 232 -16.56 8.03 11.95
CA GLU A 232 -16.36 8.18 10.50
C GLU A 232 -17.40 7.42 9.67
N PHE A 233 -18.11 6.43 10.27
CA PHE A 233 -19.06 5.57 9.56
C PHE A 233 -20.18 6.35 8.89
N ASP A 234 -20.75 7.33 9.59
CA ASP A 234 -21.82 8.18 9.04
C ASP A 234 -21.37 9.02 7.85
N ALA A 235 -20.11 9.48 7.85
CA ALA A 235 -19.53 10.21 6.73
C ALA A 235 -19.33 9.29 5.52
N ALA A 236 -18.81 8.08 5.75
CA ALA A 236 -18.63 7.07 4.70
C ALA A 236 -19.97 6.64 4.09
N MET A 237 -21.00 6.45 4.92
CA MET A 237 -22.35 6.11 4.44
C MET A 237 -22.98 7.24 3.61
N ARG A 238 -22.85 8.49 4.05
CA ARG A 238 -23.35 9.64 3.28
C ARG A 238 -22.64 9.74 1.93
N PHE A 239 -21.31 9.67 1.91
CA PHE A 239 -20.56 9.73 0.66
C PHE A 239 -20.99 8.64 -0.34
N ALA A 240 -21.13 7.39 0.14
CA ALA A 240 -21.56 6.29 -0.70
C ALA A 240 -23.01 6.47 -1.20
N GLN A 241 -23.92 7.02 -0.36
CA GLN A 241 -25.30 7.31 -0.78
C GLN A 241 -25.35 8.43 -1.82
N ASP A 242 -24.63 9.53 -1.59
CA ASP A 242 -24.56 10.65 -2.52
C ASP A 242 -24.00 10.19 -3.89
N ALA A 243 -22.97 9.35 -3.88
CA ALA A 243 -22.39 8.78 -5.10
C ALA A 243 -23.39 7.92 -5.88
N VAL A 244 -24.22 7.13 -5.18
CA VAL A 244 -25.29 6.33 -5.81
C VAL A 244 -26.38 7.24 -6.38
N ASP A 245 -26.78 8.26 -5.63
CA ASP A 245 -27.83 9.20 -6.05
C ASP A 245 -27.38 10.05 -7.26
N GLU A 246 -26.09 10.34 -7.36
CA GLU A 246 -25.45 11.05 -8.48
C GLU A 246 -25.12 10.14 -9.66
N GLY A 247 -25.26 8.82 -9.52
CA GLY A 247 -24.93 7.84 -10.57
C GLY A 247 -23.42 7.75 -10.84
N ARG A 248 -22.57 7.94 -9.85
CA ARG A 248 -21.12 7.84 -9.96
C ARG A 248 -20.67 6.39 -10.12
N GLU A 249 -20.21 6.05 -11.31
CA GLU A 249 -19.71 4.72 -11.63
C GLU A 249 -18.26 4.48 -11.17
N ASP A 250 -17.53 5.54 -10.81
CA ASP A 250 -16.16 5.49 -10.31
C ASP A 250 -16.08 5.11 -8.82
N VAL A 251 -17.20 5.20 -8.10
CA VAL A 251 -17.30 4.83 -6.69
C VAL A 251 -17.74 3.37 -6.59
N VAL A 252 -16.76 2.49 -6.51
CA VAL A 252 -16.97 1.02 -6.53
C VAL A 252 -16.77 0.40 -5.14
N PRO A 253 -17.48 -0.69 -4.79
CA PRO A 253 -17.45 -1.25 -3.43
C PRO A 253 -16.08 -1.71 -2.93
N TRP A 254 -15.16 -2.06 -3.81
CA TRP A 254 -13.77 -2.43 -3.46
C TRP A 254 -12.81 -1.24 -3.41
N GLY A 255 -13.22 -0.07 -3.87
CA GLY A 255 -12.47 1.16 -3.77
C GLY A 255 -12.53 1.78 -2.38
N GLY A 256 -12.16 3.02 -2.31
CA GLY A 256 -12.21 3.81 -1.08
C GLY A 256 -11.67 5.21 -1.29
N GLY A 257 -11.61 5.98 -0.23
CA GLY A 257 -11.15 7.36 -0.26
C GLY A 257 -10.72 7.81 1.13
N ILE A 258 -10.39 9.08 1.24
CA ILE A 258 -9.92 9.73 2.47
C ILE A 258 -11.10 10.44 3.12
N GLY A 259 -11.45 10.02 4.34
CA GLY A 259 -12.53 10.62 5.12
C GLY A 259 -12.19 12.04 5.61
N PRO A 260 -13.21 12.81 6.02
CA PRO A 260 -13.05 14.23 6.36
C PRO A 260 -12.03 14.49 7.47
N VAL A 261 -11.98 13.65 8.49
CA VAL A 261 -11.05 13.79 9.61
C VAL A 261 -9.61 13.60 9.15
N GLN A 262 -9.35 12.57 8.35
CA GLN A 262 -8.03 12.32 7.78
C GLN A 262 -7.66 13.39 6.75
N PHE A 263 -8.61 13.90 5.97
CA PHE A 263 -8.38 14.98 5.00
C PHE A 263 -7.94 16.28 5.70
N ASP A 264 -8.58 16.64 6.81
CA ASP A 264 -8.17 17.80 7.62
C ASP A 264 -6.80 17.59 8.24
N TRP A 265 -6.52 16.39 8.77
CA TRP A 265 -5.21 16.02 9.28
C TRP A 265 -4.13 16.10 8.18
N LEU A 266 -4.40 15.59 6.97
CA LEU A 266 -3.48 15.68 5.84
C LEU A 266 -3.16 17.14 5.50
N ARG A 267 -4.17 18.01 5.50
CA ARG A 267 -3.98 19.46 5.27
C ARG A 267 -3.03 20.05 6.31
N ASP A 268 -3.22 19.72 7.57
CA ASP A 268 -2.37 20.23 8.67
C ASP A 268 -0.94 19.70 8.55
N GLU A 269 -0.74 18.42 8.20
CA GLU A 269 0.58 17.81 7.95
C GLU A 269 1.30 18.47 6.78
N LEU A 270 0.59 18.76 5.68
CA LEU A 270 1.17 19.43 4.52
C LEU A 270 1.53 20.89 4.82
N ASN A 271 0.69 21.60 5.59
CA ASN A 271 0.99 22.95 6.06
C ASN A 271 2.24 22.99 6.94
N ASP A 272 2.36 22.04 7.88
CA ASP A 272 3.53 21.93 8.75
C ASP A 272 4.80 21.59 7.96
N ALA A 273 4.71 20.64 7.01
CA ALA A 273 5.83 20.28 6.15
C ALA A 273 6.29 21.47 5.28
N ALA A 274 5.34 22.21 4.69
CA ALA A 274 5.63 23.38 3.88
C ALA A 274 6.29 24.49 4.72
N ALA A 275 5.77 24.76 5.93
CA ALA A 275 6.35 25.74 6.85
C ALA A 275 7.80 25.39 7.26
N LYS A 276 8.10 24.09 7.39
CA LYS A 276 9.44 23.56 7.67
C LYS A 276 10.33 23.41 6.43
N ARG A 277 9.80 23.72 5.25
CA ARG A 277 10.46 23.51 3.95
C ARG A 277 10.87 22.05 3.72
N GLU A 278 10.09 21.13 4.23
CA GLU A 278 10.26 19.71 3.98
C GLU A 278 9.69 19.35 2.60
N ARG A 279 10.23 18.30 1.97
CA ARG A 279 9.64 17.65 0.82
C ARG A 279 8.91 16.41 1.28
N VAL A 280 7.81 16.08 0.63
CA VAL A 280 6.93 15.02 1.08
C VAL A 280 6.85 13.91 0.03
N ILE A 281 6.92 12.67 0.51
CA ILE A 281 6.44 11.48 -0.18
C ILE A 281 5.13 11.07 0.49
N VAL A 282 4.07 10.87 -0.30
CA VAL A 282 2.80 10.32 0.19
C VAL A 282 2.69 8.87 -0.28
N ALA A 283 2.35 7.96 0.62
CA ALA A 283 2.07 6.56 0.31
C ALA A 283 0.62 6.24 0.65
N SER A 284 -0.07 5.54 -0.22
CA SER A 284 -1.47 5.12 -0.05
C SER A 284 -1.70 3.78 -0.76
N HIS A 285 -2.82 3.13 -0.51
CA HIS A 285 -3.17 1.96 -1.29
C HIS A 285 -3.78 2.34 -2.64
N ASN A 286 -4.90 3.07 -2.67
CA ASN A 286 -5.47 3.58 -3.93
C ASN A 286 -4.68 4.79 -4.43
N ALA A 287 -4.56 4.93 -5.75
CA ALA A 287 -3.92 6.08 -6.38
C ALA A 287 -4.65 7.39 -6.04
N LEU A 288 -3.88 8.43 -5.70
CA LEU A 288 -4.42 9.73 -5.27
C LEU A 288 -4.68 10.71 -6.42
N HIS A 289 -4.50 10.28 -7.65
CA HIS A 289 -4.87 11.02 -8.86
C HIS A 289 -5.51 10.08 -9.87
N ARG A 290 -6.61 10.49 -10.49
CA ARG A 290 -7.39 9.64 -11.41
C ARG A 290 -6.59 9.11 -12.60
N ASP A 291 -5.65 9.90 -13.13
CA ASP A 291 -4.82 9.51 -14.28
C ASP A 291 -3.59 8.67 -13.88
N ALA A 292 -3.44 8.38 -12.59
CA ALA A 292 -2.38 7.49 -12.08
C ALA A 292 -2.86 6.05 -11.86
N ALA A 293 -4.07 5.72 -12.31
CA ALA A 293 -4.66 4.39 -12.28
C ALA A 293 -5.68 4.24 -13.40
N ARG A 294 -6.08 3.00 -13.68
CA ARG A 294 -7.22 2.73 -14.54
C ARG A 294 -8.51 3.28 -13.92
N TYR A 295 -9.52 3.47 -14.75
CA TYR A 295 -10.86 3.86 -14.30
C TYR A 295 -11.33 2.96 -13.14
N GLN A 296 -11.92 3.55 -12.11
CA GLN A 296 -12.37 2.91 -10.86
C GLN A 296 -11.27 2.45 -9.88
N MET A 297 -9.97 2.63 -10.20
CA MET A 297 -8.87 2.16 -9.35
C MET A 297 -8.19 3.30 -8.56
N SER A 298 -8.58 4.55 -8.76
CA SER A 298 -8.15 5.67 -7.93
C SER A 298 -9.01 5.83 -6.68
N ALA A 299 -8.56 6.62 -5.73
CA ALA A 299 -9.36 7.01 -4.58
C ALA A 299 -10.63 7.75 -5.03
N TRP A 300 -11.76 7.51 -4.37
CA TRP A 300 -13.07 8.07 -4.73
C TRP A 300 -13.12 9.59 -4.76
N ASN A 301 -12.33 10.23 -3.91
CA ASN A 301 -12.15 11.68 -3.84
C ASN A 301 -10.73 12.09 -4.26
N SER A 302 -10.20 11.39 -5.28
CA SER A 302 -8.85 11.64 -5.79
C SER A 302 -8.65 13.06 -6.34
N ASP A 303 -9.69 13.71 -6.84
CA ASP A 303 -9.59 15.08 -7.34
C ASP A 303 -9.32 16.06 -6.19
N GLU A 304 -10.12 16.01 -5.13
CA GLU A 304 -9.95 16.89 -3.96
C GLU A 304 -8.63 16.62 -3.25
N VAL A 305 -8.23 15.34 -3.17
CA VAL A 305 -6.96 14.95 -2.54
C VAL A 305 -5.77 15.40 -3.39
N SER A 306 -5.81 15.21 -4.71
CA SER A 306 -4.73 15.66 -5.60
C SER A 306 -4.61 17.18 -5.64
N ASP A 307 -5.72 17.91 -5.63
CA ASP A 307 -5.71 19.37 -5.58
C ASP A 307 -5.08 19.88 -4.27
N LEU A 308 -5.39 19.25 -3.13
CA LEU A 308 -4.74 19.56 -1.85
C LEU A 308 -3.23 19.27 -1.89
N ILE A 309 -2.84 18.11 -2.40
CA ILE A 309 -1.44 17.68 -2.52
C ILE A 309 -0.66 18.65 -3.41
N GLU A 310 -1.15 18.95 -4.59
CA GLU A 310 -0.49 19.81 -5.59
C GLU A 310 -0.39 21.26 -5.12
N SER A 311 -1.47 21.79 -4.51
CA SER A 311 -1.48 23.16 -3.99
C SER A 311 -0.51 23.35 -2.81
N SER A 312 -0.16 22.29 -2.08
CA SER A 312 0.81 22.36 -0.98
C SER A 312 2.23 22.74 -1.45
N GLY A 313 2.58 22.41 -2.70
CA GLY A 313 3.92 22.65 -3.27
C GLY A 313 5.06 21.86 -2.61
N CYS A 314 4.79 21.13 -1.52
CA CYS A 314 5.80 20.36 -0.79
C CYS A 314 5.81 18.87 -1.18
N VAL A 315 4.70 18.30 -1.63
CA VAL A 315 4.64 16.92 -2.11
C VAL A 315 5.36 16.78 -3.45
N LYS A 316 6.17 15.74 -3.58
CA LYS A 316 6.95 15.48 -4.78
C LYS A 316 6.65 14.13 -5.40
N ILE A 317 6.29 13.14 -4.59
CA ILE A 317 6.05 11.77 -5.02
C ILE A 317 4.84 11.24 -4.26
N CYS A 318 3.90 10.64 -4.98
CA CYS A 318 2.84 9.79 -4.44
C CYS A 318 3.09 8.37 -4.91
N LEU A 319 3.08 7.40 -3.99
CA LEU A 319 3.24 5.98 -4.24
C LEU A 319 1.93 5.27 -3.94
N ALA A 320 1.48 4.40 -4.82
CA ALA A 320 0.25 3.62 -4.66
C ALA A 320 0.42 2.18 -5.15
N GLY A 321 -0.51 1.31 -4.72
CA GLY A 321 -0.75 -0.04 -5.22
C GLY A 321 -2.13 -0.14 -5.88
N HIS A 322 -2.91 -1.19 -5.53
CA HIS A 322 -4.30 -1.42 -5.92
C HIS A 322 -4.52 -1.66 -7.42
N ASP A 323 -3.99 -0.84 -8.30
CA ASP A 323 -4.10 -1.05 -9.75
C ASP A 323 -2.92 -1.87 -10.26
N HIS A 324 -3.11 -3.17 -10.27
CA HIS A 324 -2.08 -4.20 -10.48
C HIS A 324 -1.16 -4.04 -11.70
N PRO A 325 -1.61 -3.50 -12.86
CA PRO A 325 -0.70 -3.25 -13.99
C PRO A 325 0.32 -2.14 -13.75
N GLY A 326 0.13 -1.35 -12.69
CA GLY A 326 0.93 -0.17 -12.43
C GLY A 326 0.60 0.99 -13.39
N HIS A 327 0.78 2.19 -12.92
CA HIS A 327 0.57 3.42 -13.69
C HIS A 327 1.55 4.51 -13.30
N TYR A 328 1.63 5.54 -14.14
CA TYR A 328 2.40 6.73 -13.83
C TYR A 328 1.75 7.97 -14.43
N HIS A 329 1.63 8.99 -13.60
CA HIS A 329 1.21 10.32 -14.01
C HIS A 329 2.12 11.39 -13.40
N TYR A 330 2.30 12.51 -14.08
CA TYR A 330 3.05 13.65 -13.58
C TYR A 330 2.25 14.93 -13.80
N ARG A 331 1.94 15.61 -12.73
CA ARG A 331 1.17 16.87 -12.79
C ARG A 331 1.64 17.81 -11.66
N HIS A 332 1.75 19.10 -11.95
CA HIS A 332 2.05 20.18 -10.98
C HIS A 332 3.25 19.84 -10.06
N ASP A 333 4.33 19.33 -10.63
CA ASP A 333 5.56 18.97 -9.91
C ASP A 333 5.42 17.78 -8.94
N VAL A 334 4.35 17.00 -9.07
CA VAL A 334 4.09 15.77 -8.32
C VAL A 334 4.15 14.56 -9.25
N HIS A 335 4.91 13.56 -8.86
CA HIS A 335 4.99 12.27 -9.52
C HIS A 335 4.04 11.28 -8.83
N TYR A 336 3.03 10.81 -9.53
CA TYR A 336 2.10 9.79 -9.08
C TYR A 336 2.53 8.45 -9.69
N VAL A 337 2.89 7.50 -8.85
CA VAL A 337 3.41 6.19 -9.24
C VAL A 337 2.55 5.12 -8.60
N THR A 338 1.86 4.34 -9.40
CA THR A 338 1.22 3.11 -8.98
C THR A 338 2.13 1.94 -9.34
N LEU A 339 2.53 1.15 -8.36
CA LEU A 339 3.48 0.07 -8.53
C LEU A 339 2.75 -1.18 -9.05
N GLU A 340 3.42 -1.93 -9.90
CA GLU A 340 2.93 -3.21 -10.40
C GLU A 340 2.82 -4.25 -9.27
N ALA A 341 1.68 -4.96 -9.20
CA ALA A 341 1.36 -5.91 -8.14
C ALA A 341 2.30 -7.13 -8.12
N MET A 342 2.69 -7.53 -6.91
CA MET A 342 3.45 -8.77 -6.71
C MET A 342 2.63 -10.00 -7.05
N LEU A 343 1.32 -9.99 -6.75
CA LEU A 343 0.38 -11.10 -6.99
C LEU A 343 0.40 -11.61 -8.44
N GLU A 344 0.46 -10.70 -9.41
CA GLU A 344 0.32 -11.04 -10.83
C GLU A 344 1.65 -11.18 -11.56
N ALA A 345 2.79 -11.11 -10.89
CA ALA A 345 4.08 -11.41 -11.48
C ALA A 345 4.07 -12.83 -12.10
N ALA A 346 4.77 -13.05 -13.22
CA ALA A 346 4.84 -14.34 -13.86
C ALA A 346 5.50 -15.40 -12.96
N GLU A 347 5.39 -16.66 -13.32
CA GLU A 347 6.05 -17.73 -12.57
C GLU A 347 7.57 -17.51 -12.56
N GLY A 348 8.18 -17.60 -11.37
CA GLY A 348 9.62 -17.33 -11.20
C GLY A 348 9.98 -15.85 -11.08
N GLU A 349 9.04 -14.94 -11.28
CA GLU A 349 9.24 -13.49 -11.12
C GLU A 349 8.65 -12.97 -9.80
N THR A 350 8.96 -11.72 -9.49
CA THR A 350 8.45 -10.94 -8.35
C THR A 350 8.17 -9.51 -8.79
N SER A 351 7.67 -8.66 -7.89
CA SER A 351 7.50 -7.22 -8.12
C SER A 351 7.81 -6.44 -6.85
N PHE A 352 8.86 -5.63 -6.88
CA PHE A 352 9.19 -4.64 -5.85
C PHE A 352 10.17 -3.61 -6.43
N ALA A 353 10.47 -2.56 -5.70
CA ALA A 353 11.40 -1.54 -6.16
C ALA A 353 12.26 -0.96 -5.04
N PHE A 354 13.37 -0.36 -5.41
CA PHE A 354 14.15 0.55 -4.57
C PHE A 354 13.93 1.98 -5.03
N LEU A 355 13.57 2.87 -4.13
CA LEU A 355 13.46 4.30 -4.37
C LEU A 355 14.67 5.03 -3.78
N ASP A 356 15.61 5.41 -4.63
CA ASP A 356 16.75 6.26 -4.28
C ASP A 356 16.38 7.73 -4.41
N VAL A 357 16.42 8.47 -3.32
CA VAL A 357 16.10 9.91 -3.30
C VAL A 357 17.37 10.72 -3.21
N TYR A 358 17.52 11.68 -4.12
CA TYR A 358 18.62 12.63 -4.22
C TYR A 358 18.11 14.07 -4.06
N GLU A 359 19.01 15.05 -4.09
CA GLU A 359 18.63 16.45 -3.90
C GLU A 359 17.65 16.97 -4.97
N HIS A 360 17.85 16.55 -6.23
CA HIS A 360 17.07 17.04 -7.38
C HIS A 360 16.45 15.92 -8.23
N ASP A 361 16.62 14.68 -7.83
CA ASP A 361 16.10 13.52 -8.55
C ASP A 361 15.63 12.46 -7.54
N ALA A 362 14.71 11.62 -7.97
CA ALA A 362 14.44 10.33 -7.38
C ALA A 362 14.52 9.25 -8.46
N VAL A 363 15.07 8.10 -8.11
CA VAL A 363 15.20 6.97 -9.03
C VAL A 363 14.50 5.78 -8.43
N LEU A 364 13.43 5.35 -9.05
CA LEU A 364 12.77 4.08 -8.76
C LEU A 364 13.45 3.02 -9.61
N THR A 365 14.04 2.02 -8.97
CA THR A 365 14.66 0.87 -9.63
C THR A 365 13.78 -0.35 -9.36
N GLY A 366 13.03 -0.77 -10.35
CA GLY A 366 12.17 -1.94 -10.29
C GLY A 366 12.94 -3.24 -10.37
N VAL A 367 12.44 -4.25 -9.68
CA VAL A 367 12.92 -5.62 -9.70
C VAL A 367 11.77 -6.53 -10.15
N GLY A 368 12.07 -7.51 -10.98
CA GLY A 368 11.06 -8.37 -11.60
C GLY A 368 10.19 -7.58 -12.59
N VAL A 369 8.87 -7.57 -12.40
CA VAL A 369 7.93 -6.89 -13.29
C VAL A 369 7.77 -5.40 -12.97
N ALA A 370 8.26 -4.94 -11.81
CA ALA A 370 8.16 -3.53 -11.43
C ALA A 370 8.95 -2.63 -12.39
N SER A 371 8.35 -1.52 -12.80
CA SER A 371 8.93 -0.54 -13.72
C SER A 371 10.00 0.31 -13.05
N SER A 372 11.08 0.62 -13.80
CA SER A 372 12.09 1.58 -13.36
C SER A 372 11.83 2.97 -13.94
N ARG A 373 12.13 4.02 -13.14
CA ARG A 373 11.79 5.38 -13.52
C ARG A 373 12.69 6.41 -12.84
N ARG A 374 13.09 7.42 -13.59
CA ARG A 374 13.76 8.59 -13.03
C ARG A 374 12.79 9.76 -12.97
N MET A 375 12.69 10.37 -11.83
CA MET A 375 11.79 11.46 -11.50
C MET A 375 12.61 12.69 -11.12
N ARG A 376 12.34 13.84 -11.74
CA ARG A 376 12.98 15.08 -11.33
C ARG A 376 12.24 15.68 -10.15
N VAL A 377 12.96 16.01 -9.09
CA VAL A 377 12.39 16.56 -7.86
C VAL A 377 12.87 17.99 -7.71
N SER A 378 11.94 18.94 -7.67
CA SER A 378 12.28 20.35 -7.41
C SER A 378 12.59 20.59 -5.93
N PRO A 379 13.34 21.65 -5.58
CA PRO A 379 13.41 22.15 -4.22
C PRO A 379 12.01 22.48 -3.69
N PRO A 380 11.81 22.54 -2.37
CA PRO A 380 10.55 23.02 -1.82
C PRO A 380 10.24 24.40 -2.39
N GLY A 381 9.06 24.59 -2.96
CA GLY A 381 8.62 25.87 -3.50
C GLY A 381 8.56 26.95 -2.42
N VAL A 382 8.55 28.22 -2.82
CA VAL A 382 8.17 29.30 -1.92
C VAL A 382 6.66 29.22 -1.76
N PHE A 383 6.23 28.70 -0.62
CA PHE A 383 4.83 28.50 -0.32
C PHE A 383 4.14 29.85 -0.10
N THR A 384 3.08 30.15 -0.84
CA THR A 384 2.27 31.37 -0.69
C THR A 384 0.99 31.15 0.14
N GLY A 385 0.91 30.04 0.90
CA GLY A 385 -0.24 29.67 1.72
C GLY A 385 -1.26 28.81 0.94
N ILE A 386 -1.77 27.76 1.55
CA ILE A 386 -2.94 27.06 1.05
C ILE A 386 -4.13 28.02 1.22
N ALA A 387 -4.86 28.27 0.14
CA ALA A 387 -6.14 28.96 0.28
C ALA A 387 -6.98 28.16 1.30
N THR A 388 -7.40 28.81 2.37
CA THR A 388 -8.30 28.20 3.36
C THR A 388 -9.65 27.97 2.68
N PHE A 389 -9.83 26.81 2.08
CA PHE A 389 -11.17 26.35 1.73
C PHE A 389 -11.86 26.00 3.04
N GLY A 390 -12.80 26.85 3.45
CA GLY A 390 -13.59 26.58 4.64
C GLY A 390 -14.45 25.32 4.40
N ALA A 391 -14.71 24.57 5.45
CA ALA A 391 -15.58 23.38 5.44
C ALA A 391 -17.01 23.63 4.88
N ALA A 392 -17.38 24.88 4.61
CA ALA A 392 -18.64 25.28 3.99
C ALA A 392 -18.66 25.20 2.45
N GLU A 393 -17.50 25.10 1.79
CA GLU A 393 -17.42 25.05 0.31
C GLU A 393 -17.41 23.66 -0.27
N ILE A 394 -17.19 22.62 0.55
CA ILE A 394 -17.26 21.22 0.11
C ILE A 394 -18.69 20.80 -0.25
N GLY A 395 -19.70 21.50 0.26
CA GLY A 395 -21.12 21.29 -0.07
C GLY A 395 -21.64 22.10 -1.26
N ALA A 396 -20.85 22.99 -1.88
CA ALA A 396 -21.32 23.93 -2.88
C ALA A 396 -20.79 23.71 -4.31
N ILE A 397 -19.88 22.76 -4.53
CA ILE A 397 -19.31 22.47 -5.87
C ILE A 397 -20.09 21.36 -6.61
N ALA A 398 -21.11 20.78 -5.99
CA ALA A 398 -22.01 19.82 -6.62
C ALA A 398 -23.17 20.52 -7.39
N GLY A 399 -22.86 21.36 -8.38
CA GLY A 399 -23.93 22.00 -9.12
C GLY A 399 -23.48 22.90 -10.27
N SER A 400 -22.88 22.35 -11.32
CA SER A 400 -23.01 22.88 -12.68
C SER A 400 -22.37 21.95 -13.70
N GLY A 401 -23.14 21.05 -14.26
CA GLY A 401 -22.73 20.20 -15.39
C GLY A 401 -24.00 19.74 -16.12
N SER A 402 -24.15 20.25 -17.30
CA SER A 402 -25.26 20.19 -18.21
C SER A 402 -25.78 18.79 -18.52
N ASP A 403 -27.12 18.72 -18.67
CA ASP A 403 -27.97 17.71 -19.21
C ASP A 403 -27.38 16.75 -20.27
N ALA A 404 -27.25 15.48 -19.89
CA ALA A 404 -27.53 14.34 -20.77
C ALA A 404 -28.11 13.23 -19.88
N ARG A 405 -29.44 13.15 -19.83
CA ARG A 405 -30.12 12.04 -19.14
C ARG A 405 -29.90 10.77 -19.95
N VAL A 406 -29.05 9.90 -19.42
CA VAL A 406 -29.12 8.47 -19.70
C VAL A 406 -30.00 7.87 -18.61
N GLU A 407 -31.10 7.21 -18.98
CA GLU A 407 -31.94 6.46 -18.04
C GLU A 407 -31.11 5.29 -17.47
N THR A 408 -30.47 5.52 -16.33
CA THR A 408 -29.89 4.45 -15.52
C THR A 408 -30.94 4.03 -14.49
N SER A 409 -31.30 2.74 -14.48
CA SER A 409 -32.08 2.16 -13.41
C SER A 409 -31.31 2.41 -12.10
N SER A 410 -31.88 3.22 -11.20
CA SER A 410 -31.28 3.55 -9.91
C SER A 410 -31.09 2.29 -9.08
N MET A 411 -29.87 1.77 -9.01
CA MET A 411 -29.49 0.75 -8.05
C MET A 411 -29.48 1.41 -6.67
N GLY A 412 -30.26 0.88 -5.72
CA GLY A 412 -30.25 1.43 -4.35
C GLY A 412 -28.91 1.22 -3.67
N LEU A 413 -28.55 2.05 -2.68
CA LEU A 413 -27.30 1.94 -1.92
C LEU A 413 -27.04 0.51 -1.40
N VAL A 414 -28.09 -0.19 -0.95
CA VAL A 414 -27.99 -1.59 -0.51
C VAL A 414 -27.61 -2.52 -1.66
N ASP A 415 -28.20 -2.29 -2.85
CA ASP A 415 -27.87 -3.06 -4.05
C ASP A 415 -26.47 -2.72 -4.54
N TRP A 416 -26.02 -1.48 -4.41
CA TRP A 416 -24.68 -1.05 -4.74
C TRP A 416 -23.62 -1.68 -3.80
N ILE A 417 -23.83 -1.66 -2.48
CA ILE A 417 -22.94 -2.32 -1.50
C ILE A 417 -22.86 -3.82 -1.78
N ASN A 418 -23.91 -4.41 -2.35
CA ASN A 418 -24.08 -5.85 -2.55
C ASN A 418 -23.70 -6.33 -3.96
N ALA A 419 -23.70 -5.44 -4.96
CA ALA A 419 -23.61 -5.83 -6.37
C ALA A 419 -22.22 -6.40 -6.75
N TYR A 420 -21.19 -6.15 -5.95
CA TYR A 420 -19.81 -6.45 -6.32
C TYR A 420 -19.03 -7.17 -5.19
N GLY A 421 -19.50 -8.34 -4.86
CA GLY A 421 -18.73 -9.33 -4.12
C GLY A 421 -17.90 -10.23 -5.04
N ARG A 422 -17.50 -9.73 -6.21
CA ARG A 422 -16.73 -10.50 -7.19
C ARG A 422 -15.52 -9.69 -7.65
N ASP A 423 -14.42 -9.87 -6.92
CA ASP A 423 -13.06 -9.78 -7.46
C ASP A 423 -12.15 -10.79 -6.76
#